data_ae4ae151d8564140cc0a8dbc5fbe618c
#
_entry.id   ae4ae151d8564140cc0a8dbc5fbe618c
#
_cell.length_a   1.000
_cell.length_b   1.000
_cell.length_c   1.000
_cell.angle_alpha   90.00
_cell.angle_beta   90.00
_cell.angle_gamma   90.00
#
_symmetry.space_group_name_H-M   'P 1'
#
loop_
_entity.id
_entity.type
_entity.pdbx_description
1 polymer ?
#
loop_
_entity_poly.entity_id
_entity_poly.type
_entity_poly.pdbx_seq_one_letter_code
_entity_poly.pdbx_strand_id
1 'polypeptide(L)'
;MKKTSKFFIIFYVALAISLISTYAFLDNFYQEKYPTYMENPTKTIFPLLVTDPIIQFTIIKEYEIGFDEISNVFTEVENFPKILPRNMPFVEIIEKTENYVLAKEKFSERGLGAEFLVEHKWDSNQHIMKILDGDAKDSTITLTFEKINNSTKITTDVNIKFKGFLSVLRFIPQSNLMHATETVLDTFFHYVKGFDNKFEKQIDELYRNILLRPADNVGLEYYSNQLKNKIMTLD
;
A
#
# COMPACT_ATOMS: atom_id res chain seq x y z
N MET A 1 -43.90 8.37 -20.08
CA MET A 1 -43.08 8.07 -18.92
C MET A 1 -42.34 6.71 -18.92
N LYS A 2 -42.53 5.78 -19.85
CA LYS A 2 -41.87 4.44 -19.84
C LYS A 2 -40.49 4.35 -20.54
N LYS A 3 -40.08 5.35 -21.34
CA LYS A 3 -38.80 5.29 -22.08
C LYS A 3 -37.59 5.66 -21.23
N THR A 4 -37.71 6.56 -20.28
CA THR A 4 -36.62 6.99 -19.39
C THR A 4 -36.14 5.89 -18.45
N SER A 5 -37.06 5.08 -17.92
CA SER A 5 -36.73 3.96 -17.03
C SER A 5 -35.86 2.91 -17.70
N LYS A 6 -36.11 2.56 -18.97
CA LYS A 6 -35.30 1.57 -19.71
C LYS A 6 -33.89 2.07 -20.00
N PHE A 7 -33.75 3.38 -20.31
CA PHE A 7 -32.43 3.98 -20.53
C PHE A 7 -31.56 3.93 -19.27
N PHE A 8 -32.12 4.27 -18.11
CA PHE A 8 -31.39 4.19 -16.84
C PHE A 8 -30.99 2.75 -16.51
N ILE A 9 -31.85 1.77 -16.71
CA ILE A 9 -31.52 0.36 -16.49
C ILE A 9 -30.36 -0.07 -17.38
N ILE A 10 -30.40 0.24 -18.68
CA ILE A 10 -29.32 -0.09 -19.63
C ILE A 10 -28.02 0.61 -19.23
N PHE A 11 -28.07 1.87 -18.82
CA PHE A 11 -26.90 2.62 -18.36
C PHE A 11 -26.26 1.98 -17.11
N TYR A 12 -27.05 1.63 -16.09
CA TYR A 12 -26.54 0.99 -14.88
C TYR A 12 -25.99 -0.41 -15.15
N VAL A 13 -26.62 -1.18 -16.04
CA VAL A 13 -26.10 -2.50 -16.45
C VAL A 13 -24.78 -2.35 -17.19
N ALA A 14 -24.67 -1.41 -18.12
CA ALA A 14 -23.42 -1.14 -18.85
C ALA A 14 -22.31 -0.66 -17.91
N LEU A 15 -22.63 0.20 -16.96
CA LEU A 15 -21.69 0.67 -15.93
C LEU A 15 -21.23 -0.49 -15.04
N ALA A 16 -22.12 -1.36 -14.60
CA ALA A 16 -21.80 -2.53 -13.80
C ALA A 16 -20.90 -3.50 -14.57
N ILE A 17 -21.20 -3.78 -15.84
CA ILE A 17 -20.35 -4.63 -16.70
C ILE A 17 -18.96 -4.01 -16.87
N SER A 18 -18.88 -2.69 -17.11
CA SER A 18 -17.60 -1.99 -17.24
C SER A 18 -16.77 -2.09 -15.95
N LEU A 19 -17.39 -1.87 -14.80
CA LEU A 19 -16.71 -2.00 -13.50
C LEU A 19 -16.21 -3.42 -13.25
N ILE A 20 -17.03 -4.44 -13.54
CA ILE A 20 -16.66 -5.84 -13.38
C ILE A 20 -15.51 -6.20 -14.32
N SER A 21 -15.56 -5.75 -15.58
CA SER A 21 -14.50 -6.02 -16.56
C SER A 21 -13.19 -5.35 -16.17
N THR A 22 -13.24 -4.11 -15.70
CA THR A 22 -12.05 -3.39 -15.22
C THR A 22 -11.48 -4.07 -13.98
N TYR A 23 -12.35 -4.49 -13.05
CA TYR A 23 -11.93 -5.25 -11.88
C TYR A 23 -11.23 -6.54 -12.25
N ALA A 24 -11.83 -7.36 -13.11
CA ALA A 24 -11.27 -8.64 -13.55
C ALA A 24 -9.93 -8.46 -14.31
N PHE A 25 -9.82 -7.40 -15.12
CA PHE A 25 -8.57 -7.08 -15.82
C PHE A 25 -7.46 -6.72 -14.85
N LEU A 26 -7.73 -5.85 -13.88
CA LEU A 26 -6.75 -5.45 -12.86
C LEU A 26 -6.36 -6.64 -11.99
N ASP A 27 -7.33 -7.45 -11.58
CA ASP A 27 -7.07 -8.63 -10.75
C ASP A 27 -6.18 -9.64 -11.49
N ASN A 28 -6.46 -9.97 -12.75
CA ASN A 28 -5.62 -10.84 -13.56
C ASN A 28 -4.20 -10.28 -13.74
N PHE A 29 -4.08 -8.98 -14.02
CA PHE A 29 -2.79 -8.33 -14.20
C PHE A 29 -1.90 -8.46 -12.95
N TYR A 30 -2.49 -8.28 -11.76
CA TYR A 30 -1.75 -8.40 -10.51
C TYR A 30 -1.56 -9.83 -10.03
N GLN A 31 -2.48 -10.76 -10.33
CA GLN A 31 -2.31 -12.19 -10.04
C GLN A 31 -1.11 -12.78 -10.77
N GLU A 32 -0.85 -12.37 -12.00
CA GLU A 32 0.32 -12.80 -12.76
C GLU A 32 1.63 -12.31 -12.09
N LYS A 33 1.60 -11.12 -11.53
CA LYS A 33 2.74 -10.52 -10.82
C LYS A 33 2.93 -11.10 -9.39
N TYR A 34 1.85 -11.49 -8.73
CA TYR A 34 1.85 -11.97 -7.34
C TYR A 34 1.24 -13.38 -7.22
N PRO A 35 1.97 -14.44 -7.62
CA PRO A 35 1.43 -15.80 -7.65
C PRO A 35 1.03 -16.36 -6.28
N THR A 36 1.59 -15.85 -5.17
CA THR A 36 1.19 -16.22 -3.79
C THR A 36 -0.25 -15.79 -3.43
N TYR A 37 -0.84 -14.96 -4.26
CA TYR A 37 -2.21 -14.48 -4.14
C TYR A 37 -3.28 -15.56 -4.38
N MET A 38 -2.90 -16.67 -4.97
CA MET A 38 -3.80 -17.74 -5.44
C MET A 38 -4.45 -18.61 -4.35
N GLU A 39 -4.08 -18.42 -3.07
CA GLU A 39 -4.61 -19.29 -2.00
C GLU A 39 -6.09 -19.08 -1.66
N ASN A 40 -6.73 -18.00 -2.13
CA ASN A 40 -8.16 -17.75 -1.92
C ASN A 40 -8.85 -17.05 -3.11
N PRO A 41 -8.99 -17.71 -4.26
CA PRO A 41 -9.56 -17.09 -5.48
C PRO A 41 -11.03 -16.65 -5.33
N THR A 42 -11.79 -17.26 -4.43
CA THR A 42 -13.20 -16.91 -4.20
C THR A 42 -13.40 -15.54 -3.54
N LYS A 43 -12.41 -15.02 -2.83
CA LYS A 43 -12.50 -13.69 -2.20
C LYS A 43 -12.28 -12.54 -3.17
N THR A 44 -11.69 -12.81 -4.35
CA THR A 44 -11.28 -11.79 -5.31
C THR A 44 -12.31 -11.52 -6.40
N ILE A 45 -13.06 -12.54 -6.82
CA ILE A 45 -13.96 -12.45 -7.99
C ILE A 45 -15.28 -11.73 -7.68
N PHE A 46 -15.78 -11.85 -6.43
CA PHE A 46 -17.05 -11.23 -6.03
C PHE A 46 -16.97 -10.60 -4.64
N PRO A 47 -16.27 -9.46 -4.46
CA PRO A 47 -16.23 -8.78 -3.17
C PRO A 47 -17.62 -8.31 -2.70
N LEU A 48 -18.59 -8.16 -3.62
CA LEU A 48 -20.00 -7.90 -3.31
C LEU A 48 -20.70 -9.04 -2.54
N LEU A 49 -20.20 -10.27 -2.67
CA LEU A 49 -20.75 -11.46 -2.01
C LEU A 49 -19.96 -11.86 -0.75
N VAL A 50 -18.83 -11.20 -0.48
CA VAL A 50 -18.04 -11.46 0.72
C VAL A 50 -18.67 -10.72 1.89
N THR A 51 -19.32 -11.46 2.77
CA THR A 51 -19.91 -10.96 4.01
C THR A 51 -18.86 -10.60 5.06
N ASP A 52 -17.61 -11.04 4.87
CA ASP A 52 -16.51 -10.74 5.76
C ASP A 52 -15.86 -9.39 5.37
N PRO A 53 -15.98 -8.37 6.22
CA PRO A 53 -15.35 -7.07 5.98
C PRO A 53 -13.84 -7.07 6.21
N ILE A 54 -13.23 -8.22 6.45
CA ILE A 54 -11.81 -8.36 6.77
C ILE A 54 -11.03 -8.71 5.51
N ILE A 55 -10.05 -7.89 5.19
CA ILE A 55 -9.07 -8.15 4.12
C ILE A 55 -7.79 -8.61 4.78
N GLN A 56 -7.33 -9.81 4.43
CA GLN A 56 -6.11 -10.41 4.98
C GLN A 56 -5.19 -10.86 3.87
N PHE A 57 -3.91 -10.51 3.98
CA PHE A 57 -2.85 -11.00 3.11
C PHE A 57 -1.49 -10.86 3.78
N THR A 58 -0.52 -11.62 3.27
CA THR A 58 0.89 -11.56 3.68
C THR A 58 1.75 -11.18 2.48
N ILE A 59 2.72 -10.31 2.70
CA ILE A 59 3.76 -9.95 1.73
C ILE A 59 5.11 -10.32 2.33
N ILE A 60 5.96 -10.93 1.52
CA ILE A 60 7.33 -11.27 1.91
C ILE A 60 8.27 -10.60 0.91
N LYS A 61 9.18 -9.78 1.43
CA LYS A 61 10.21 -9.11 0.62
C LYS A 61 11.58 -9.26 1.30
N GLU A 62 12.60 -9.41 0.50
CA GLU A 62 13.99 -9.40 0.94
C GLU A 62 14.68 -8.16 0.37
N TYR A 63 15.36 -7.41 1.22
CA TYR A 63 16.08 -6.21 0.87
C TYR A 63 17.56 -6.35 1.22
N GLU A 64 18.43 -5.95 0.30
CA GLU A 64 19.87 -5.88 0.52
C GLU A 64 20.25 -4.68 1.40
N ILE A 65 19.89 -4.78 2.67
CA ILE A 65 20.10 -3.73 3.69
C ILE A 65 20.26 -4.39 5.05
N GLY A 66 21.02 -3.75 5.96
CA GLY A 66 21.21 -4.21 7.32
C GLY A 66 19.91 -4.23 8.12
N PHE A 67 19.78 -5.24 8.99
CA PHE A 67 18.61 -5.40 9.84
C PHE A 67 18.31 -4.15 10.68
N ASP A 68 19.31 -3.62 11.39
CA ASP A 68 19.12 -2.46 12.26
C ASP A 68 18.77 -1.20 11.46
N GLU A 69 19.33 -1.05 10.25
CA GLU A 69 19.06 0.12 9.40
C GLU A 69 17.59 0.17 8.95
N ILE A 70 17.04 -0.95 8.47
CA ILE A 70 15.67 -0.99 7.98
C ILE A 70 14.64 -1.08 9.11
N SER A 71 14.93 -1.81 10.20
CA SER A 71 13.98 -1.93 11.30
C SER A 71 13.80 -0.60 12.05
N ASN A 72 14.88 0.15 12.26
CA ASN A 72 14.85 1.42 12.98
C ASN A 72 13.97 2.46 12.28
N VAL A 73 13.98 2.53 10.95
CA VAL A 73 13.16 3.52 10.22
C VAL A 73 11.67 3.34 10.46
N PHE A 74 11.21 2.12 10.73
CA PHE A 74 9.80 1.86 11.06
C PHE A 74 9.44 2.24 12.50
N THR A 75 10.41 2.40 13.40
CA THR A 75 10.15 2.86 14.78
C THR A 75 10.15 4.38 14.91
N GLU A 76 10.68 5.10 13.91
CA GLU A 76 10.69 6.55 13.83
C GLU A 76 9.41 7.09 13.21
N VAL A 77 8.25 6.83 13.85
CA VAL A 77 6.91 7.13 13.33
C VAL A 77 6.74 8.60 12.95
N GLU A 78 7.38 9.52 13.67
CA GLU A 78 7.42 10.96 13.38
C GLU A 78 8.05 11.31 12.03
N ASN A 79 8.82 10.41 11.43
CA ASN A 79 9.45 10.61 10.14
C ASN A 79 8.58 10.11 8.96
N PHE A 80 7.47 9.40 9.20
CA PHE A 80 6.59 8.90 8.15
C PHE A 80 6.12 9.99 7.16
N PRO A 81 5.78 11.22 7.59
CA PRO A 81 5.47 12.30 6.66
C PRO A 81 6.62 12.72 5.72
N LYS A 82 7.87 12.48 6.11
CA LYS A 82 9.05 12.73 5.23
C LYS A 82 9.21 11.61 4.19
N ILE A 83 8.87 10.38 4.58
CA ILE A 83 9.01 9.19 3.73
C ILE A 83 7.83 9.12 2.75
N LEU A 84 6.62 9.37 3.24
CA LEU A 84 5.36 9.27 2.51
C LEU A 84 4.58 10.60 2.55
N PRO A 85 5.12 11.72 2.04
CA PRO A 85 4.59 13.07 2.30
C PRO A 85 3.18 13.31 1.77
N ARG A 86 2.72 12.53 0.81
CA ARG A 86 1.37 12.63 0.25
C ARG A 86 0.40 11.60 0.82
N ASN A 87 0.91 10.40 1.12
CA ASN A 87 0.08 9.30 1.64
C ASN A 87 -0.08 9.37 3.15
N MET A 88 0.94 9.86 3.86
CA MET A 88 0.92 10.12 5.30
C MET A 88 1.37 11.57 5.60
N PRO A 89 0.58 12.58 5.20
CA PRO A 89 1.01 13.98 5.29
C PRO A 89 1.13 14.52 6.71
N PHE A 90 0.62 13.81 7.70
CA PHE A 90 0.58 14.25 9.08
C PHE A 90 0.68 13.09 10.06
N VAL A 91 1.56 13.26 11.04
CA VAL A 91 1.68 12.39 12.22
C VAL A 91 1.84 13.29 13.45
N GLU A 92 1.02 13.08 14.46
CA GLU A 92 1.09 13.74 15.77
C GLU A 92 1.31 12.68 16.83
N ILE A 93 2.46 12.73 17.51
CA ILE A 93 2.78 11.81 18.60
C ILE A 93 2.02 12.24 19.83
N ILE A 94 1.17 11.36 20.37
CA ILE A 94 0.40 11.57 21.60
C ILE A 94 1.18 11.05 22.81
N GLU A 95 1.77 9.85 22.65
CA GLU A 95 2.57 9.20 23.69
C GLU A 95 3.73 8.45 23.02
N LYS A 96 4.91 8.46 23.63
CA LYS A 96 6.08 7.74 23.14
C LYS A 96 6.89 7.20 24.31
N THR A 97 7.24 5.92 24.23
CA THR A 97 8.20 5.24 25.10
C THR A 97 9.27 4.54 24.27
N GLU A 98 10.14 3.75 24.88
CA GLU A 98 11.23 3.05 24.19
C GLU A 98 10.73 2.11 23.08
N ASN A 99 9.62 1.40 23.30
CA ASN A 99 9.08 0.39 22.39
C ASN A 99 7.59 0.56 22.05
N TYR A 100 7.11 1.79 22.19
CA TYR A 100 5.70 2.11 22.01
C TYR A 100 5.53 3.56 21.54
N VAL A 101 4.64 3.76 20.59
CA VAL A 101 4.11 5.06 20.16
C VAL A 101 2.61 4.98 20.01
N LEU A 102 1.91 5.96 20.55
CA LEU A 102 0.52 6.28 20.21
C LEU A 102 0.54 7.55 19.37
N ALA A 103 0.06 7.48 18.16
CA ALA A 103 0.05 8.59 17.23
C ALA A 103 -1.33 8.80 16.60
N LYS A 104 -1.61 10.06 16.29
CA LYS A 104 -2.68 10.42 15.37
C LYS A 104 -2.09 10.59 13.99
N GLU A 105 -2.55 9.78 13.06
CA GLU A 105 -2.02 9.69 11.71
C GLU A 105 -3.09 10.06 10.68
N LYS A 106 -2.71 10.83 9.70
CA LYS A 106 -3.56 11.12 8.56
C LYS A 106 -3.07 10.36 7.35
N PHE A 107 -3.91 9.47 6.86
CA PHE A 107 -3.68 8.80 5.58
C PHE A 107 -4.46 9.51 4.47
N SER A 108 -3.84 9.65 3.31
CA SER A 108 -4.45 10.28 2.13
C SER A 108 -4.08 9.50 0.88
N GLU A 109 -5.08 9.17 0.07
CA GLU A 109 -4.88 8.53 -1.23
C GLU A 109 -5.86 9.13 -2.24
N ARG A 110 -5.32 9.75 -3.31
CA ARG A 110 -6.10 10.33 -4.41
C ARG A 110 -7.25 11.25 -3.98
N GLY A 111 -7.01 12.07 -2.94
CA GLY A 111 -8.00 13.01 -2.41
C GLY A 111 -8.98 12.40 -1.40
N LEU A 112 -8.93 11.11 -1.15
CA LEU A 112 -9.57 10.49 0.00
C LEU A 112 -8.62 10.57 1.18
N GLY A 113 -9.06 11.13 2.29
CA GLY A 113 -8.27 11.24 3.51
C GLY A 113 -9.04 10.68 4.70
N ALA A 114 -8.33 10.00 5.58
CA ALA A 114 -8.85 9.55 6.86
C ALA A 114 -7.80 9.79 7.95
N GLU A 115 -8.27 10.09 9.15
CA GLU A 115 -7.43 10.20 10.33
C GLU A 115 -7.69 9.01 11.23
N PHE A 116 -6.61 8.46 11.79
CA PHE A 116 -6.64 7.28 12.64
C PHE A 116 -5.83 7.54 13.90
N LEU A 117 -6.29 6.98 14.99
CA LEU A 117 -5.48 6.78 16.19
C LEU A 117 -4.79 5.43 16.05
N VAL A 118 -3.45 5.42 15.97
CA VAL A 118 -2.66 4.24 15.72
C VAL A 118 -1.73 3.97 16.90
N GLU A 119 -1.75 2.73 17.35
CA GLU A 119 -0.81 2.20 18.32
C GLU A 119 0.30 1.47 17.58
N HIS A 120 1.55 1.87 17.81
CA HIS A 120 2.76 1.21 17.35
C HIS A 120 3.45 0.54 18.52
N LYS A 121 3.74 -0.73 18.38
CA LYS A 121 4.54 -1.52 19.34
C LYS A 121 5.60 -2.28 18.60
N TRP A 122 6.79 -2.30 19.14
CA TRP A 122 7.88 -3.10 18.58
C TRP A 122 8.69 -3.79 19.66
N ASP A 123 9.31 -4.88 19.25
CA ASP A 123 10.31 -5.61 20.00
C ASP A 123 11.57 -5.82 19.13
N SER A 124 12.39 -6.81 19.47
CA SER A 124 13.67 -7.05 18.78
C SER A 124 13.54 -7.35 17.28
N ASN A 125 12.42 -7.88 16.81
CA ASN A 125 12.26 -8.30 15.42
C ASN A 125 10.85 -8.07 14.84
N GLN A 126 9.98 -7.42 15.57
CA GLN A 126 8.61 -7.23 15.13
C GLN A 126 8.13 -5.80 15.41
N HIS A 127 7.40 -5.22 14.45
CA HIS A 127 6.67 -3.97 14.62
C HIS A 127 5.19 -4.20 14.32
N ILE A 128 4.33 -3.93 15.29
CA ILE A 128 2.88 -4.09 15.19
C ILE A 128 2.24 -2.72 15.20
N MET A 129 1.47 -2.42 14.17
CA MET A 129 0.61 -1.25 14.05
C MET A 129 -0.84 -1.68 14.24
N LYS A 130 -1.55 -1.06 15.18
CA LYS A 130 -2.97 -1.32 15.44
C LYS A 130 -3.77 -0.04 15.37
N ILE A 131 -4.79 -0.02 14.54
CA ILE A 131 -5.72 1.11 14.44
C ILE A 131 -6.76 1.01 15.55
N LEU A 132 -6.80 2.03 16.41
CA LEU A 132 -7.65 2.06 17.60
C LEU A 132 -8.98 2.78 17.39
N ASP A 133 -9.08 3.65 16.37
CA ASP A 133 -10.28 4.45 16.11
C ASP A 133 -10.51 4.67 14.61
N GLY A 134 -11.68 5.23 14.27
CA GLY A 134 -12.08 5.53 12.88
C GLY A 134 -12.62 4.31 12.12
N ASP A 135 -12.79 4.51 10.83
CA ASP A 135 -13.44 3.55 9.93
C ASP A 135 -12.60 2.29 9.63
N ALA A 136 -11.33 2.26 10.08
CA ALA A 136 -10.45 1.09 9.99
C ALA A 136 -10.13 0.51 11.39
N LYS A 137 -10.89 0.86 12.41
CA LYS A 137 -10.69 0.36 13.78
C LYS A 137 -10.60 -1.16 13.85
N ASP A 138 -9.69 -1.66 14.69
CA ASP A 138 -9.33 -3.06 14.89
C ASP A 138 -8.54 -3.69 13.72
N SER A 139 -8.07 -2.87 12.78
CA SER A 139 -7.09 -3.31 11.78
C SER A 139 -5.70 -3.43 12.40
N THR A 140 -4.92 -4.38 11.88
CA THR A 140 -3.53 -4.59 12.29
C THR A 140 -2.63 -4.77 11.08
N ILE A 141 -1.43 -4.23 11.15
CA ILE A 141 -0.34 -4.50 10.23
C ILE A 141 0.85 -4.92 11.09
N THR A 142 1.40 -6.09 10.80
CA THR A 142 2.56 -6.63 11.53
C THR A 142 3.72 -6.79 10.56
N LEU A 143 4.84 -6.16 10.87
CA LEU A 143 6.11 -6.35 10.19
C LEU A 143 6.98 -7.25 11.03
N THR A 144 7.45 -8.37 10.46
CA THR A 144 8.43 -9.26 11.10
C THR A 144 9.71 -9.20 10.29
N PHE A 145 10.80 -8.86 10.94
CA PHE A 145 12.14 -8.70 10.35
C PHE A 145 13.00 -9.92 10.67
N GLU A 146 13.60 -10.48 9.63
CA GLU A 146 14.53 -11.62 9.77
C GLU A 146 15.84 -11.31 9.04
N LYS A 147 16.94 -11.39 9.78
CA LYS A 147 18.28 -11.17 9.20
C LYS A 147 18.71 -12.40 8.38
N ILE A 148 19.01 -12.18 7.10
CA ILE A 148 19.50 -13.21 6.18
C ILE A 148 20.84 -12.74 5.60
N ASN A 149 21.94 -13.20 6.15
CA ASN A 149 23.28 -12.76 5.75
C ASN A 149 23.43 -11.23 5.78
N ASN A 150 23.56 -10.60 4.59
CA ASN A 150 23.66 -9.16 4.42
C ASN A 150 22.32 -8.51 4.03
N SER A 151 21.25 -9.29 4.00
CA SER A 151 19.90 -8.85 3.65
C SER A 151 18.99 -8.92 4.87
N THR A 152 17.87 -8.25 4.78
CA THR A 152 16.76 -8.36 5.72
C THR A 152 15.51 -8.80 4.99
N LYS A 153 14.93 -9.93 5.42
CA LYS A 153 13.60 -10.36 4.99
C LYS A 153 12.55 -9.69 5.87
N ILE A 154 11.56 -9.07 5.23
CA ILE A 154 10.41 -8.46 5.88
C ILE A 154 9.18 -9.26 5.50
N THR A 155 8.52 -9.85 6.50
CA THR A 155 7.19 -10.44 6.37
C THR A 155 6.17 -9.44 6.89
N THR A 156 5.23 -9.04 6.05
CA THR A 156 4.18 -8.07 6.38
C THR A 156 2.84 -8.76 6.37
N ASP A 157 2.26 -8.95 7.55
CA ASP A 157 0.91 -9.50 7.72
C ASP A 157 -0.08 -8.34 7.87
N VAL A 158 -1.03 -8.26 6.93
CA VAL A 158 -2.04 -7.22 6.87
C VAL A 158 -3.41 -7.81 7.19
N ASN A 159 -4.09 -7.21 8.14
CA ASN A 159 -5.46 -7.53 8.53
C ASN A 159 -6.24 -6.23 8.64
N ILE A 160 -7.00 -5.87 7.60
CA ILE A 160 -7.72 -4.60 7.53
C ILE A 160 -9.22 -4.84 7.62
N LYS A 161 -9.86 -4.08 8.49
CA LYS A 161 -11.31 -4.05 8.70
C LYS A 161 -11.86 -2.70 8.26
N PHE A 162 -12.57 -2.67 7.15
CA PHE A 162 -13.20 -1.44 6.70
C PHE A 162 -14.63 -1.33 7.21
N LYS A 163 -14.93 -0.19 7.85
CA LYS A 163 -16.25 0.20 8.34
C LYS A 163 -16.64 1.57 7.77
N GLY A 164 -17.87 1.99 8.01
CA GLY A 164 -18.32 3.34 7.67
C GLY A 164 -18.06 3.72 6.21
N PHE A 165 -17.52 4.92 6.01
CA PHE A 165 -17.17 5.45 4.69
C PHE A 165 -16.11 4.62 3.99
N LEU A 166 -15.12 4.10 4.72
CA LEU A 166 -14.04 3.28 4.14
C LEU A 166 -14.52 1.88 3.70
N SER A 167 -15.75 1.49 4.04
CA SER A 167 -16.30 0.20 3.59
C SER A 167 -16.34 0.04 2.06
N VAL A 168 -16.31 1.14 1.29
CA VAL A 168 -16.21 1.10 -0.18
C VAL A 168 -14.87 0.54 -0.66
N LEU A 169 -13.81 0.62 0.15
CA LEU A 169 -12.48 0.11 -0.20
C LEU A 169 -12.43 -1.42 -0.24
N ARG A 170 -13.41 -2.12 0.35
CA ARG A 170 -13.55 -3.58 0.21
C ARG A 170 -13.79 -4.05 -1.23
N PHE A 171 -14.21 -3.12 -2.11
CA PHE A 171 -14.39 -3.40 -3.54
C PHE A 171 -13.11 -3.21 -4.37
N ILE A 172 -12.04 -2.71 -3.77
CA ILE A 172 -10.72 -2.66 -4.41
C ILE A 172 -10.18 -4.09 -4.45
N PRO A 173 -9.64 -4.55 -5.59
CA PRO A 173 -8.95 -5.84 -5.66
C PRO A 173 -7.87 -5.95 -4.58
N GLN A 174 -7.80 -7.10 -3.91
CA GLN A 174 -6.79 -7.33 -2.87
C GLN A 174 -5.37 -7.17 -3.43
N SER A 175 -5.15 -7.55 -4.69
CA SER A 175 -3.90 -7.33 -5.43
C SER A 175 -3.47 -5.88 -5.47
N ASN A 176 -4.40 -4.92 -5.59
CA ASN A 176 -4.07 -3.50 -5.52
C ASN A 176 -3.60 -3.08 -4.13
N LEU A 177 -4.20 -3.65 -3.07
CA LEU A 177 -3.78 -3.39 -1.69
C LEU A 177 -2.41 -4.02 -1.42
N MET A 178 -2.16 -5.22 -1.94
CA MET A 178 -0.84 -5.86 -1.87
C MET A 178 0.21 -5.00 -2.56
N HIS A 179 -0.06 -4.57 -3.81
CA HIS A 179 0.86 -3.69 -4.55
C HIS A 179 1.11 -2.36 -3.83
N ALA A 180 0.08 -1.74 -3.27
CA ALA A 180 0.23 -0.52 -2.48
C ALA A 180 1.12 -0.75 -1.25
N THR A 181 0.93 -1.86 -0.55
CA THR A 181 1.76 -2.23 0.62
C THR A 181 3.20 -2.47 0.22
N GLU A 182 3.46 -3.20 -0.88
CA GLU A 182 4.83 -3.35 -1.40
C GLU A 182 5.47 -2.01 -1.76
N THR A 183 4.73 -1.13 -2.42
CA THR A 183 5.23 0.21 -2.79
C THR A 183 5.61 1.02 -1.54
N VAL A 184 4.85 0.89 -0.45
CA VAL A 184 5.20 1.51 0.83
C VAL A 184 6.50 0.92 1.38
N LEU A 185 6.65 -0.40 1.44
CA LEU A 185 7.87 -1.06 1.90
C LEU A 185 9.10 -0.64 1.07
N ASP A 186 8.97 -0.63 -0.26
CA ASP A 186 10.02 -0.20 -1.18
C ASP A 186 10.39 1.28 -0.95
N THR A 187 9.42 2.12 -0.60
CA THR A 187 9.67 3.53 -0.28
C THR A 187 10.48 3.69 1.01
N PHE A 188 10.19 2.93 2.05
CA PHE A 188 10.99 2.91 3.27
C PHE A 188 12.41 2.41 3.00
N PHE A 189 12.56 1.36 2.19
CA PHE A 189 13.85 0.85 1.77
C PHE A 189 14.67 1.91 1.04
N HIS A 190 14.10 2.59 0.04
CA HIS A 190 14.80 3.65 -0.70
C HIS A 190 15.09 4.89 0.14
N TYR A 191 14.27 5.16 1.16
CA TYR A 191 14.55 6.24 2.09
C TYR A 191 15.85 5.96 2.89
N VAL A 192 16.10 4.73 3.27
CA VAL A 192 17.29 4.32 4.04
C VAL A 192 18.50 4.12 3.11
N LYS A 193 18.35 3.30 2.08
CA LYS A 193 19.45 2.92 1.17
C LYS A 193 19.79 4.05 0.17
N GLY A 194 18.81 4.87 -0.19
CA GLY A 194 18.89 5.77 -1.33
C GLY A 194 18.58 5.07 -2.65
N PHE A 195 18.76 5.81 -3.76
CA PHE A 195 18.59 5.30 -5.11
C PHE A 195 19.94 4.86 -5.69
N ASP A 196 19.97 3.77 -6.43
CA ASP A 196 21.21 3.24 -7.03
C ASP A 196 21.79 4.18 -8.09
N ASN A 197 20.97 5.00 -8.73
CA ASN A 197 21.41 5.97 -9.72
C ASN A 197 20.48 7.19 -9.81
N LYS A 198 20.99 8.25 -10.48
CA LYS A 198 20.25 9.51 -10.64
C LYS A 198 18.93 9.36 -11.40
N PHE A 199 18.81 8.40 -12.31
CA PHE A 199 17.61 8.22 -13.12
C PHE A 199 16.49 7.63 -12.26
N GLU A 200 16.78 6.72 -11.34
CA GLU A 200 15.79 6.20 -10.39
C GLU A 200 15.21 7.31 -9.52
N LYS A 201 16.07 8.17 -8.98
CA LYS A 201 15.64 9.35 -8.23
C LYS A 201 14.72 10.25 -9.06
N GLN A 202 15.08 10.54 -10.32
CA GLN A 202 14.26 11.35 -11.22
C GLN A 202 12.91 10.70 -11.52
N ILE A 203 12.87 9.38 -11.71
CA ILE A 203 11.64 8.64 -11.93
C ILE A 203 10.75 8.67 -10.67
N ASP A 204 11.31 8.44 -9.47
CA ASP A 204 10.53 8.54 -8.24
C ASP A 204 9.95 9.94 -8.04
N GLU A 205 10.72 11.00 -8.32
CA GLU A 205 10.25 12.38 -8.30
C GLU A 205 9.07 12.62 -9.28
N LEU A 206 9.12 12.06 -10.49
CA LEU A 206 8.03 12.14 -11.46
C LEU A 206 6.78 11.39 -10.97
N TYR A 207 6.93 10.17 -10.45
CA TYR A 207 5.82 9.42 -9.88
C TYR A 207 5.16 10.20 -8.74
N ARG A 208 5.94 10.79 -7.84
CA ARG A 208 5.41 11.61 -6.75
C ARG A 208 4.69 12.86 -7.24
N ASN A 209 5.20 13.50 -8.28
CA ASN A 209 4.63 14.73 -8.80
C ASN A 209 3.39 14.51 -9.67
N ILE A 210 3.38 13.47 -10.52
CA ILE A 210 2.32 13.22 -11.50
C ILE A 210 1.29 12.24 -10.96
N LEU A 211 1.75 11.10 -10.41
CA LEU A 211 0.88 10.02 -9.95
C LEU A 211 0.54 10.11 -8.46
N LEU A 212 1.14 11.09 -7.76
CA LEU A 212 0.93 11.38 -6.34
C LEU A 212 1.25 10.18 -5.43
N ARG A 213 2.14 9.30 -5.84
CA ARG A 213 2.64 8.15 -5.10
C ARG A 213 4.13 7.92 -5.38
N PRO A 214 4.86 7.21 -4.51
CA PRO A 214 6.21 6.75 -4.82
C PRO A 214 6.21 5.81 -6.04
N ALA A 215 7.34 5.72 -6.71
CA ALA A 215 7.53 4.69 -7.73
C ALA A 215 7.71 3.32 -7.08
N ASP A 216 7.10 2.31 -7.66
CA ASP A 216 7.41 0.92 -7.33
C ASP A 216 8.71 0.47 -8.03
N ASN A 217 9.34 -0.60 -7.51
CA ASN A 217 10.63 -1.07 -8.03
C ASN A 217 10.58 -1.42 -9.52
N VAL A 218 9.45 -1.97 -10.00
CA VAL A 218 9.29 -2.30 -11.43
C VAL A 218 9.29 -1.04 -12.28
N GLY A 219 8.57 0.00 -11.84
CA GLY A 219 8.55 1.30 -12.50
C GLY A 219 9.92 1.97 -12.47
N LEU A 220 10.61 1.94 -11.32
CA LEU A 220 11.97 2.47 -11.20
C LEU A 220 12.93 1.79 -12.17
N GLU A 221 12.99 0.47 -12.16
CA GLU A 221 13.88 -0.30 -13.03
C GLU A 221 13.55 -0.07 -14.52
N TYR A 222 12.29 -0.20 -14.90
CA TYR A 222 11.88 -0.06 -16.29
C TYR A 222 12.22 1.33 -16.85
N TYR A 223 11.74 2.39 -16.22
CA TYR A 223 11.92 3.74 -16.75
C TYR A 223 13.33 4.26 -16.58
N SER A 224 14.05 3.91 -15.52
CA SER A 224 15.46 4.30 -15.37
C SER A 224 16.33 3.65 -16.46
N ASN A 225 16.06 2.41 -16.84
CA ASN A 225 16.73 1.75 -17.95
C ASN A 225 16.41 2.41 -19.30
N GLN A 226 15.16 2.85 -19.54
CA GLN A 226 14.80 3.57 -20.77
C GLN A 226 15.57 4.90 -20.87
N LEU A 227 15.69 5.67 -19.78
CA LEU A 227 16.46 6.90 -19.71
C LEU A 227 17.96 6.64 -19.89
N LYS A 228 18.49 5.63 -19.20
CA LYS A 228 19.91 5.26 -19.29
C LYS A 228 20.32 4.88 -20.71
N ASN A 229 19.45 4.18 -21.41
CA ASN A 229 19.66 3.73 -22.79
C ASN A 229 19.25 4.79 -23.84
N LYS A 230 18.83 5.99 -23.41
CA LYS A 230 18.39 7.10 -24.30
C LYS A 230 17.23 6.72 -25.21
N ILE A 231 16.38 5.76 -24.80
CA ILE A 231 15.20 5.34 -25.53
C ILE A 231 14.04 6.34 -25.28
N MET A 232 14.06 7.01 -24.12
CA MET A 232 13.16 8.11 -23.77
C MET A 232 13.93 9.29 -23.18
N THR A 233 13.30 10.46 -23.15
CA THR A 233 13.77 11.68 -22.48
C THR A 233 12.75 12.11 -21.43
N LEU A 234 13.12 13.07 -20.57
CA LEU A 234 12.23 13.63 -19.53
C LEU A 234 11.66 15.00 -19.96
N ASP A 235 11.71 15.31 -21.25
CA ASP A 235 11.21 16.58 -21.78
C ASP A 235 9.68 16.65 -21.83
#